data_6e0d520cbfc242af5058412fa1f8435a
#
_entry.id   6e0d520cbfc242af5058412fa1f8435a
#
_cell.length_a   1.000
_cell.length_b   1.000
_cell.length_c   1.000
_cell.angle_alpha   90.00
_cell.angle_beta   90.00
_cell.angle_gamma   90.00
#
_symmetry.space_group_name_H-M   'P 1'
#
loop_
_entity.id
_entity.type
_entity.pdbx_description
1 polymer ?
#
loop_
_entity_poly.entity_id
_entity_poly.type
_entity_poly.pdbx_seq_one_letter_code
_entity_poly.pdbx_strand_id
1 'polypeptide(L)'
;MTANRKVTARYAEIARFLGLHFNEEFCVAYGEKDGFTLRVSGLDTGRGIEYGMVCISVGVAENGVKFEPDKQFRKEHKGIMGVVQEKHTVRMTLKRYTRVEKIKDILQESLPAFLNMLRMEGFTNGCELCGEMKETGAAYVAGNAICLCDECYDKATQNAAAYTANEKNKKENLVGGVVGALIGSLLGAASIILLSQLGYVAAISGVIMAVCALKGYELLGGKLTKKGIIISVVIMIVMTYVGDRVDWAIMIARELETDVFYGYRLVPLLLSEEVID
;
A
#
# COMPACT_ATOMS: atom_id res chain seq x y z
N MET A 1 -0.71 5.94 9.01
CA MET A 1 -1.84 6.82 9.41
C MET A 1 -2.27 6.40 10.80
N THR A 2 -2.10 7.24 11.79
CA THR A 2 -2.58 6.99 13.16
C THR A 2 -4.10 7.05 13.19
N ALA A 3 -4.73 6.09 13.87
CA ALA A 3 -6.17 6.06 14.03
C ALA A 3 -6.66 7.33 14.75
N ASN A 4 -7.81 7.86 14.37
CA ASN A 4 -8.43 9.01 15.04
C ASN A 4 -8.82 8.59 16.48
N ARG A 5 -8.70 9.50 17.46
CA ARG A 5 -9.01 9.27 18.89
C ARG A 5 -10.37 8.57 19.12
N LYS A 6 -11.40 8.90 18.32
CA LYS A 6 -12.71 8.21 18.40
C LYS A 6 -12.63 6.75 17.96
N VAL A 7 -11.80 6.45 16.96
CA VAL A 7 -11.58 5.07 16.48
C VAL A 7 -10.82 4.28 17.53
N THR A 8 -9.73 4.83 18.07
CA THR A 8 -8.92 4.21 19.11
C THR A 8 -9.78 3.87 20.34
N ALA A 9 -10.61 4.82 20.82
CA ALA A 9 -11.52 4.59 21.94
C ALA A 9 -12.51 3.44 21.67
N ARG A 10 -13.04 3.36 20.44
CA ARG A 10 -13.94 2.29 20.02
C ARG A 10 -13.26 0.91 20.06
N TYR A 11 -12.05 0.80 19.52
CA TYR A 11 -11.32 -0.47 19.53
C TYR A 11 -10.85 -0.87 20.93
N ALA A 12 -10.47 0.09 21.77
CA ALA A 12 -10.16 -0.15 23.18
C ALA A 12 -11.38 -0.70 23.94
N GLU A 13 -12.57 -0.23 23.62
CA GLU A 13 -13.82 -0.72 24.23
C GLU A 13 -14.18 -2.14 23.74
N ILE A 14 -13.98 -2.43 22.45
CA ILE A 14 -14.12 -3.79 21.90
C ILE A 14 -13.12 -4.76 22.57
N ALA A 15 -11.86 -4.33 22.71
CA ALA A 15 -10.82 -5.13 23.36
C ALA A 15 -11.19 -5.47 24.81
N ARG A 16 -11.64 -4.47 25.57
CA ARG A 16 -12.10 -4.65 26.96
C ARG A 16 -13.28 -5.62 27.04
N PHE A 17 -14.24 -5.50 26.14
CA PHE A 17 -15.40 -6.39 26.07
C PHE A 17 -14.99 -7.86 25.80
N LEU A 18 -14.00 -8.06 24.93
CA LEU A 18 -13.51 -9.40 24.59
C LEU A 18 -12.48 -9.96 25.58
N GLY A 19 -11.98 -9.13 26.51
CA GLY A 19 -10.92 -9.51 27.46
C GLY A 19 -9.54 -9.57 26.80
N LEU A 20 -9.30 -8.78 25.75
CA LEU A 20 -8.07 -8.76 24.98
C LEU A 20 -7.16 -7.58 25.37
N HIS A 21 -5.86 -7.74 25.17
CA HIS A 21 -4.90 -6.64 25.24
C HIS A 21 -5.13 -5.66 24.11
N PHE A 22 -4.96 -4.37 24.37
CA PHE A 22 -5.14 -3.33 23.36
C PHE A 22 -3.85 -2.51 23.19
N ASN A 23 -3.40 -2.39 21.95
CA ASN A 23 -2.31 -1.50 21.58
C ASN A 23 -2.89 -0.24 20.94
N GLU A 24 -2.70 0.91 21.59
CA GLU A 24 -3.23 2.21 21.14
C GLU A 24 -2.52 2.73 19.89
N GLU A 25 -1.21 2.53 19.78
CA GLU A 25 -0.39 3.03 18.69
C GLU A 25 -0.86 2.49 17.33
N PHE A 26 -1.16 1.19 17.29
CA PHE A 26 -1.57 0.49 16.08
C PHE A 26 -3.08 0.25 15.99
N CYS A 27 -3.82 0.60 17.05
CA CYS A 27 -5.28 0.42 17.13
C CYS A 27 -5.70 -1.04 16.87
N VAL A 28 -5.02 -1.99 17.54
CA VAL A 28 -5.27 -3.43 17.43
C VAL A 28 -5.43 -4.04 18.81
N ALA A 29 -6.45 -4.91 18.97
CA ALA A 29 -6.58 -5.76 20.12
C ALA A 29 -6.09 -7.18 19.79
N TYR A 30 -5.52 -7.89 20.78
CA TYR A 30 -5.00 -9.23 20.60
C TYR A 30 -5.02 -10.01 21.91
N GLY A 31 -5.04 -11.32 21.79
CA GLY A 31 -5.00 -12.22 22.94
C GLY A 31 -5.50 -13.61 22.59
N GLU A 32 -5.58 -14.45 23.58
CA GLU A 32 -6.09 -15.81 23.46
C GLU A 32 -7.56 -15.86 23.88
N LYS A 33 -8.36 -16.59 23.12
CA LYS A 33 -9.75 -16.89 23.44
C LYS A 33 -10.11 -18.27 22.92
N ASP A 34 -10.66 -19.07 23.81
CA ASP A 34 -11.11 -20.44 23.48
C ASP A 34 -10.04 -21.29 22.76
N GLY A 35 -8.77 -21.18 23.17
CA GLY A 35 -7.65 -21.93 22.60
C GLY A 35 -7.15 -21.45 21.23
N PHE A 36 -7.58 -20.28 20.79
CA PHE A 36 -7.06 -19.61 19.60
C PHE A 36 -6.47 -18.24 19.95
N THR A 37 -5.31 -17.96 19.40
CA THR A 37 -4.75 -16.60 19.41
C THR A 37 -5.43 -15.79 18.31
N LEU A 38 -6.06 -14.69 18.71
CA LEU A 38 -6.80 -13.85 17.79
C LEU A 38 -6.38 -12.38 17.91
N ARG A 39 -6.61 -11.65 16.85
CA ARG A 39 -6.45 -10.20 16.78
C ARG A 39 -7.67 -9.53 16.19
N VAL A 40 -7.96 -8.33 16.69
CA VAL A 40 -9.06 -7.49 16.24
C VAL A 40 -8.49 -6.21 15.68
N SER A 41 -8.74 -5.95 14.43
CA SER A 41 -8.22 -4.79 13.69
C SER A 41 -9.25 -4.21 12.73
N GLY A 42 -8.94 -3.09 12.08
CA GLY A 42 -9.66 -2.65 10.89
C GLY A 42 -9.34 -3.52 9.68
N LEU A 43 -10.14 -3.39 8.62
CA LEU A 43 -9.90 -4.08 7.35
C LEU A 43 -8.74 -3.42 6.61
N ASP A 44 -7.71 -4.18 6.33
CA ASP A 44 -6.65 -3.74 5.41
C ASP A 44 -7.16 -3.86 3.96
N THR A 45 -7.14 -2.74 3.27
CA THR A 45 -7.57 -2.63 1.86
C THR A 45 -6.40 -2.55 0.88
N GLY A 46 -5.15 -2.67 1.37
CA GLY A 46 -3.94 -2.45 0.57
C GLY A 46 -3.65 -0.97 0.28
N ARG A 47 -4.63 -0.08 0.46
CA ARG A 47 -4.48 1.39 0.38
C ARG A 47 -4.48 2.05 1.76
N GLY A 48 -4.77 1.27 2.80
CA GLY A 48 -4.83 1.68 4.19
C GLY A 48 -5.86 0.89 4.98
N ILE A 49 -5.89 1.13 6.29
CA ILE A 49 -6.77 0.40 7.21
C ILE A 49 -8.12 1.12 7.31
N GLU A 50 -9.18 0.39 6.98
CA GLU A 50 -10.56 0.85 7.11
C GLU A 50 -11.14 0.45 8.47
N TYR A 51 -11.07 1.35 9.43
CA TYR A 51 -11.54 1.11 10.80
C TYR A 51 -13.07 1.05 10.97
N GLY A 52 -13.84 1.34 9.94
CA GLY A 52 -15.30 1.17 9.94
C GLY A 52 -15.75 -0.29 9.93
N MET A 53 -14.87 -1.18 9.49
CA MET A 53 -15.10 -2.61 9.37
C MET A 53 -14.18 -3.33 10.35
N VAL A 54 -14.77 -4.05 11.31
CA VAL A 54 -14.00 -4.80 12.32
C VAL A 54 -13.68 -6.18 11.76
N CYS A 55 -12.40 -6.54 11.81
CA CYS A 55 -11.89 -7.85 11.43
C CYS A 55 -11.40 -8.62 12.65
N ILE A 56 -11.83 -9.86 12.77
CA ILE A 56 -11.30 -10.83 13.70
C ILE A 56 -10.44 -11.81 12.90
N SER A 57 -9.15 -11.83 13.15
CA SER A 57 -8.21 -12.72 12.49
C SER A 57 -7.68 -13.73 13.49
N VAL A 58 -7.63 -15.00 13.10
CA VAL A 58 -7.17 -16.13 13.91
C VAL A 58 -6.06 -16.82 13.16
N GLY A 59 -4.92 -17.02 13.82
CA GLY A 59 -3.84 -17.86 13.30
C GLY A 59 -4.23 -19.34 13.43
N VAL A 60 -4.10 -20.07 12.32
CA VAL A 60 -4.46 -21.50 12.27
C VAL A 60 -3.29 -22.35 11.79
N ALA A 61 -3.13 -23.52 12.41
CA ALA A 61 -2.15 -24.48 11.95
C ALA A 61 -2.57 -25.12 10.63
N GLU A 62 -1.58 -25.47 9.82
CA GLU A 62 -1.80 -26.16 8.55
C GLU A 62 -2.30 -27.58 8.83
N ASN A 63 -3.51 -27.88 8.40
CA ASN A 63 -4.14 -29.19 8.60
C ASN A 63 -4.49 -29.90 7.28
N GLY A 64 -4.06 -29.34 6.14
CA GLY A 64 -4.38 -29.86 4.81
C GLY A 64 -5.83 -29.64 4.37
N VAL A 65 -6.67 -29.05 5.22
CA VAL A 65 -8.06 -28.71 4.91
C VAL A 65 -8.11 -27.31 4.35
N LYS A 66 -8.72 -27.16 3.17
CA LYS A 66 -9.02 -25.85 2.60
C LYS A 66 -10.36 -25.37 3.18
N PHE A 67 -10.31 -24.28 3.91
CA PHE A 67 -11.51 -23.66 4.45
C PHE A 67 -12.35 -23.11 3.29
N GLU A 68 -13.55 -23.67 3.12
CA GLU A 68 -14.55 -23.10 2.22
C GLU A 68 -15.50 -22.23 3.05
N PRO A 69 -15.59 -20.91 2.72
CA PRO A 69 -16.44 -20.01 3.50
C PRO A 69 -17.90 -20.48 3.45
N ASP A 70 -18.43 -20.90 4.59
CA ASP A 70 -19.80 -21.34 4.69
C ASP A 70 -20.77 -20.18 4.41
N LYS A 71 -21.47 -20.28 3.28
CA LYS A 71 -22.55 -19.33 2.94
C LYS A 71 -23.67 -19.35 4.01
N GLN A 72 -23.81 -20.46 4.71
CA GLN A 72 -24.77 -20.66 5.79
C GLN A 72 -24.40 -19.80 7.00
N PHE A 73 -23.13 -19.78 7.43
CA PHE A 73 -22.66 -18.95 8.54
C PHE A 73 -23.02 -17.47 8.37
N ARG A 74 -22.86 -16.93 7.13
CA ARG A 74 -23.26 -15.55 6.80
C ARG A 74 -24.77 -15.31 6.86
N LYS A 75 -25.58 -16.32 6.54
CA LYS A 75 -27.06 -16.20 6.58
C LYS A 75 -27.56 -16.21 8.01
N GLU A 76 -26.95 -17.02 8.86
CA GLU A 76 -27.27 -17.13 10.28
C GLU A 76 -26.80 -15.87 11.04
N HIS A 77 -25.58 -15.38 10.74
CA HIS A 77 -24.99 -14.21 11.39
C HIS A 77 -25.04 -12.97 10.48
N LYS A 78 -26.19 -12.31 10.44
CA LYS A 78 -26.45 -11.15 9.52
C LYS A 78 -25.48 -9.97 9.68
N GLY A 79 -24.78 -9.85 10.80
CA GLY A 79 -23.77 -8.84 11.08
C GLY A 79 -22.43 -9.09 10.38
N ILE A 80 -22.21 -10.30 9.88
CA ILE A 80 -20.96 -10.71 9.23
C ILE A 80 -21.02 -10.40 7.74
N MET A 81 -19.94 -9.83 7.22
CA MET A 81 -19.75 -9.59 5.80
C MET A 81 -19.19 -10.84 5.10
N GLY A 82 -18.22 -11.50 5.72
CA GLY A 82 -17.63 -12.72 5.21
C GLY A 82 -16.58 -13.32 6.13
N VAL A 83 -16.24 -14.56 5.84
CA VAL A 83 -15.11 -15.28 6.44
C VAL A 83 -14.21 -15.72 5.28
N VAL A 84 -12.90 -15.48 5.38
CA VAL A 84 -11.92 -15.79 4.33
C VAL A 84 -10.68 -16.40 4.97
N GLN A 85 -10.13 -17.45 4.35
CA GLN A 85 -8.83 -17.97 4.71
C GLN A 85 -7.76 -17.38 3.77
N GLU A 86 -6.72 -16.83 4.35
CA GLU A 86 -5.52 -16.38 3.65
C GLU A 86 -4.31 -17.10 4.26
N LYS A 87 -3.79 -18.09 3.57
CA LYS A 87 -2.72 -18.97 4.07
C LYS A 87 -3.08 -19.57 5.45
N HIS A 88 -2.34 -19.19 6.47
CA HIS A 88 -2.48 -19.68 7.85
C HIS A 88 -3.33 -18.74 8.74
N THR A 89 -4.13 -17.90 8.14
CA THR A 89 -5.02 -16.96 8.87
C THR A 89 -6.45 -17.14 8.38
N VAL A 90 -7.39 -17.34 9.28
CA VAL A 90 -8.82 -17.25 8.97
C VAL A 90 -9.35 -15.93 9.54
N ARG A 91 -9.95 -15.12 8.68
CA ARG A 91 -10.45 -13.79 9.01
C ARG A 91 -11.96 -13.70 8.86
N MET A 92 -12.65 -13.37 9.94
CA MET A 92 -14.05 -12.98 9.96
C MET A 92 -14.15 -11.46 9.90
N THR A 93 -14.89 -10.91 8.95
CA THR A 93 -15.08 -9.46 8.78
C THR A 93 -16.52 -9.09 9.07
N LEU A 94 -16.73 -8.12 9.96
CA LEU A 94 -18.04 -7.55 10.25
C LEU A 94 -18.43 -6.53 9.18
N LYS A 95 -19.73 -6.37 8.94
CA LYS A 95 -20.26 -5.25 8.17
C LYS A 95 -19.89 -3.92 8.85
N ARG A 96 -19.95 -2.84 8.10
CA ARG A 96 -19.64 -1.50 8.63
C ARG A 96 -20.67 -1.08 9.68
N TYR A 97 -20.20 -0.87 10.91
CA TYR A 97 -20.98 -0.33 12.02
C TYR A 97 -20.25 0.82 12.71
N THR A 98 -21.00 1.82 13.14
CA THR A 98 -20.47 2.99 13.84
C THR A 98 -20.68 2.90 15.37
N ARG A 99 -21.73 2.21 15.81
CA ARG A 99 -22.07 2.05 17.24
C ARG A 99 -21.36 0.83 17.81
N VAL A 100 -20.66 1.03 18.93
CA VAL A 100 -19.88 -0.01 19.59
C VAL A 100 -20.78 -1.10 20.17
N GLU A 101 -21.92 -0.72 20.75
CA GLU A 101 -22.88 -1.66 21.33
C GLU A 101 -23.32 -2.70 20.28
N LYS A 102 -23.64 -2.25 19.07
CA LYS A 102 -24.05 -3.16 18.00
C LYS A 102 -22.91 -4.11 17.57
N ILE A 103 -21.67 -3.63 17.62
CA ILE A 103 -20.49 -4.48 17.34
C ILE A 103 -20.33 -5.53 18.42
N LYS A 104 -20.52 -5.15 19.71
CA LYS A 104 -20.46 -6.08 20.84
C LYS A 104 -21.55 -7.15 20.75
N ASP A 105 -22.78 -6.77 20.45
CA ASP A 105 -23.90 -7.71 20.29
C ASP A 105 -23.59 -8.76 19.21
N ILE A 106 -23.10 -8.29 18.04
CA ILE A 106 -22.71 -9.18 16.96
C ILE A 106 -21.55 -10.10 17.37
N LEU A 107 -20.52 -9.56 18.04
CA LEU A 107 -19.37 -10.35 18.48
C LEU A 107 -19.74 -11.35 19.57
N GLN A 108 -20.64 -11.00 20.46
CA GLN A 108 -21.13 -11.90 21.52
C GLN A 108 -21.77 -13.16 20.93
N GLU A 109 -22.50 -13.03 19.84
CA GLU A 109 -23.15 -14.14 19.15
C GLU A 109 -22.20 -14.86 18.17
N SER A 110 -21.54 -14.09 17.31
CA SER A 110 -20.82 -14.65 16.16
C SER A 110 -19.41 -15.15 16.49
N LEU A 111 -18.71 -14.59 17.49
CA LEU A 111 -17.34 -15.00 17.77
C LEU A 111 -17.25 -16.42 18.32
N PRO A 112 -18.07 -16.85 19.32
CA PRO A 112 -18.07 -18.24 19.77
C PRO A 112 -18.45 -19.21 18.65
N ALA A 113 -19.44 -18.85 17.83
CA ALA A 113 -19.85 -19.65 16.68
C ALA A 113 -18.73 -19.80 15.65
N PHE A 114 -18.00 -18.71 15.38
CA PHE A 114 -16.84 -18.70 14.48
C PHE A 114 -15.70 -19.59 14.98
N LEU A 115 -15.33 -19.48 16.26
CA LEU A 115 -14.27 -20.31 16.84
C LEU A 115 -14.67 -21.79 16.91
N ASN A 116 -15.95 -22.07 17.18
CA ASN A 116 -16.47 -23.44 17.15
C ASN A 116 -16.46 -24.01 15.73
N MET A 117 -16.85 -23.24 14.74
CA MET A 117 -16.77 -23.63 13.32
C MET A 117 -15.32 -24.00 12.94
N LEU A 118 -14.32 -23.22 13.35
CA LEU A 118 -12.91 -23.54 13.09
C LEU A 118 -12.52 -24.89 13.71
N ARG A 119 -12.98 -25.19 14.94
CA ARG A 119 -12.71 -26.49 15.57
C ARG A 119 -13.40 -27.65 14.85
N MET A 120 -14.63 -27.47 14.42
CA MET A 120 -15.38 -28.50 13.68
C MET A 120 -14.70 -28.82 12.34
N GLU A 121 -14.09 -27.84 11.71
CA GLU A 121 -13.27 -28.01 10.50
C GLU A 121 -11.87 -28.56 10.78
N GLY A 122 -11.55 -28.86 12.04
CA GLY A 122 -10.26 -29.43 12.43
C GLY A 122 -9.11 -28.44 12.54
N PHE A 123 -9.39 -27.13 12.53
CA PHE A 123 -8.35 -26.13 12.76
C PHE A 123 -7.94 -26.05 14.23
N THR A 124 -6.65 -25.89 14.45
CA THR A 124 -6.04 -25.63 15.75
C THR A 124 -5.27 -24.32 15.71
N ASN A 125 -4.94 -23.76 16.87
CA ASN A 125 -4.12 -22.57 16.95
C ASN A 125 -2.77 -22.77 16.27
N GLY A 126 -2.32 -21.79 15.51
CA GLY A 126 -1.06 -21.86 14.76
C GLY A 126 -0.48 -20.51 14.42
N CYS A 127 0.79 -20.53 14.02
CA CYS A 127 1.51 -19.35 13.61
C CYS A 127 1.01 -18.85 12.23
N GLU A 128 0.63 -17.59 12.12
CA GLU A 128 0.16 -17.01 10.87
C GLU A 128 1.22 -17.02 9.74
N LEU A 129 2.51 -17.20 10.07
CA LEU A 129 3.60 -17.20 9.10
C LEU A 129 4.01 -18.60 8.64
N CYS A 130 4.31 -19.52 9.56
CA CYS A 130 4.76 -20.88 9.23
C CYS A 130 3.64 -21.93 9.22
N GLY A 131 2.47 -21.64 9.79
CA GLY A 131 1.36 -22.59 9.88
C GLY A 131 1.59 -23.73 10.87
N GLU A 132 2.67 -23.71 11.65
CA GLU A 132 2.92 -24.76 12.64
C GLU A 132 2.09 -24.54 13.91
N MET A 133 1.69 -25.66 14.53
CA MET A 133 0.99 -25.67 15.82
C MET A 133 1.99 -25.36 16.93
N LYS A 134 2.14 -24.09 17.26
CA LYS A 134 3.03 -23.56 18.31
C LYS A 134 2.29 -22.50 19.12
N GLU A 135 2.78 -22.24 20.32
CA GLU A 135 2.37 -21.05 21.05
C GLU A 135 2.70 -19.80 20.23
N THR A 136 1.75 -18.88 20.15
CA THR A 136 1.88 -17.68 19.36
C THR A 136 1.62 -16.44 20.18
N GLY A 137 2.42 -15.42 19.99
CA GLY A 137 2.25 -14.09 20.53
C GLY A 137 1.89 -13.08 19.44
N ALA A 138 1.24 -11.99 19.81
CA ALA A 138 1.03 -10.90 18.88
C ALA A 138 2.32 -10.10 18.68
N ALA A 139 2.72 -9.94 17.45
CA ALA A 139 3.91 -9.19 17.04
C ALA A 139 3.55 -8.10 16.03
N TYR A 140 4.36 -7.04 16.00
CA TYR A 140 4.27 -6.00 14.99
C TYR A 140 5.43 -6.14 14.00
N VAL A 141 5.11 -6.48 12.76
CA VAL A 141 6.08 -6.63 11.69
C VAL A 141 5.63 -5.79 10.49
N ALA A 142 6.49 -4.88 10.06
CA ALA A 142 6.24 -3.99 8.92
C ALA A 142 4.90 -3.22 8.99
N GLY A 143 4.49 -2.80 10.20
CA GLY A 143 3.25 -2.04 10.41
C GLY A 143 1.97 -2.89 10.53
N ASN A 144 2.07 -4.21 10.46
CA ASN A 144 0.96 -5.12 10.60
C ASN A 144 1.07 -5.92 11.91
N ALA A 145 -0.05 -6.05 12.63
CA ALA A 145 -0.14 -6.98 13.76
C ALA A 145 -0.36 -8.39 13.21
N ILE A 146 0.47 -9.33 13.64
CA ILE A 146 0.44 -10.73 13.21
C ILE A 146 0.65 -11.61 14.43
N CYS A 147 0.02 -12.78 14.51
CA CYS A 147 0.27 -13.76 15.54
C CYS A 147 1.36 -14.72 15.11
N LEU A 148 2.53 -14.64 15.75
CA LEU A 148 3.74 -15.39 15.38
C LEU A 148 4.23 -16.26 16.53
N CYS A 149 4.82 -17.40 16.20
CA CYS A 149 5.66 -18.15 17.13
C CYS A 149 7.03 -17.45 17.29
N ASP A 150 7.74 -17.75 18.37
CA ASP A 150 9.02 -17.10 18.70
C ASP A 150 10.04 -17.19 17.56
N GLU A 151 10.19 -18.36 16.92
CA GLU A 151 11.10 -18.54 15.80
C GLU A 151 10.77 -17.64 14.60
N CYS A 152 9.48 -17.50 14.29
CA CYS A 152 9.04 -16.64 13.20
C CYS A 152 9.19 -15.16 13.55
N TYR A 153 8.97 -14.80 14.80
CA TYR A 153 9.21 -13.45 15.31
C TYR A 153 10.68 -13.05 15.20
N ASP A 154 11.59 -13.93 15.65
CA ASP A 154 13.03 -13.68 15.57
C ASP A 154 13.49 -13.54 14.12
N LYS A 155 13.06 -14.42 13.22
CA LYS A 155 13.37 -14.33 11.79
C LYS A 155 12.82 -13.02 11.18
N ALA A 156 11.61 -12.64 11.51
CA ALA A 156 10.99 -11.43 11.00
C ALA A 156 11.70 -10.17 11.49
N THR A 157 12.09 -10.13 12.77
CA THR A 157 12.84 -9.00 13.36
C THR A 157 14.26 -8.89 12.80
N GLN A 158 14.96 -10.02 12.65
CA GLN A 158 16.27 -10.05 12.02
C GLN A 158 16.22 -9.58 10.56
N ASN A 159 15.26 -10.06 9.79
CA ASN A 159 15.07 -9.63 8.40
C ASN A 159 14.74 -8.13 8.30
N ALA A 160 13.90 -7.61 9.18
CA ALA A 160 13.57 -6.18 9.25
C ALA A 160 14.81 -5.34 9.62
N ALA A 161 15.61 -5.80 10.59
CA ALA A 161 16.86 -5.15 10.97
C ALA A 161 17.88 -5.18 9.82
N ALA A 162 18.06 -6.33 9.16
CA ALA A 162 18.94 -6.48 8.01
C ALA A 162 18.51 -5.60 6.83
N TYR A 163 17.20 -5.53 6.54
CA TYR A 163 16.65 -4.64 5.52
C TYR A 163 16.95 -3.17 5.85
N THR A 164 16.68 -2.77 7.09
CA THR A 164 16.94 -1.39 7.54
C THR A 164 18.44 -1.03 7.49
N ALA A 165 19.30 -1.97 7.88
CA ALA A 165 20.75 -1.79 7.80
C ALA A 165 21.22 -1.68 6.34
N ASN A 166 20.70 -2.52 5.46
CA ASN A 166 21.01 -2.48 4.04
C ASN A 166 20.56 -1.17 3.39
N GLU A 167 19.33 -0.71 3.67
CA GLU A 167 18.84 0.58 3.18
C GLU A 167 19.68 1.77 3.71
N LYS A 168 20.12 1.73 4.98
CA LYS A 168 21.01 2.76 5.53
C LYS A 168 22.39 2.74 4.87
N ASN A 169 22.92 1.56 4.56
CA ASN A 169 24.24 1.35 3.99
C ASN A 169 24.30 1.54 2.46
N LYS A 170 23.16 1.58 1.76
CA LYS A 170 23.13 1.90 0.34
C LYS A 170 23.76 3.26 0.11
N LYS A 171 24.89 3.30 -0.60
CA LYS A 171 25.53 4.55 -1.04
C LYS A 171 24.79 5.11 -2.23
N GLU A 172 24.50 6.40 -2.17
CA GLU A 172 23.96 7.12 -3.32
C GLU A 172 25.06 7.36 -4.34
N ASN A 173 24.82 6.97 -5.57
CA ASN A 173 25.66 7.35 -6.71
C ASN A 173 24.99 8.52 -7.43
N LEU A 174 25.41 9.75 -7.08
CA LEU A 174 24.86 10.97 -7.66
C LEU A 174 24.99 11.00 -9.18
N VAL A 175 26.13 10.54 -9.74
CA VAL A 175 26.34 10.52 -11.19
C VAL A 175 25.37 9.56 -11.87
N GLY A 176 25.26 8.34 -11.33
CA GLY A 176 24.28 7.37 -11.83
C GLY A 176 22.85 7.90 -11.72
N GLY A 177 22.52 8.54 -10.60
CA GLY A 177 21.22 9.14 -10.37
C GLY A 177 20.86 10.23 -11.38
N VAL A 178 21.79 11.15 -11.67
CA VAL A 178 21.63 12.21 -12.68
C VAL A 178 21.40 11.60 -14.07
N VAL A 179 22.21 10.63 -14.46
CA VAL A 179 22.05 9.93 -15.76
C VAL A 179 20.69 9.24 -15.84
N GLY A 180 20.28 8.57 -14.75
CA GLY A 180 19.00 7.90 -14.67
C GLY A 180 17.82 8.87 -14.75
N ALA A 181 17.90 10.01 -14.07
CA ALA A 181 16.89 11.05 -14.14
C ALA A 181 16.80 11.67 -15.54
N LEU A 182 17.92 11.87 -16.22
CA LEU A 182 17.94 12.35 -17.60
C LEU A 182 17.27 11.35 -18.55
N ILE A 183 17.62 10.08 -18.49
CA ILE A 183 16.98 9.05 -19.31
C ILE A 183 15.48 8.96 -19.03
N GLY A 184 15.09 8.95 -17.74
CA GLY A 184 13.69 8.92 -17.34
C GLY A 184 12.92 10.16 -17.79
N SER A 185 13.54 11.35 -17.75
CA SER A 185 12.92 12.60 -18.20
C SER A 185 12.82 12.70 -19.73
N LEU A 186 13.71 12.07 -20.49
CA LEU A 186 13.58 11.94 -21.95
C LEU A 186 12.35 11.11 -22.34
N LEU A 187 12.09 10.00 -21.63
CA LEU A 187 10.86 9.21 -21.81
C LEU A 187 9.62 10.04 -21.45
N GLY A 188 9.72 10.84 -20.40
CA GLY A 188 8.69 11.76 -20.00
C GLY A 188 8.43 12.86 -21.06
N ALA A 189 9.46 13.47 -21.62
CA ALA A 189 9.34 14.47 -22.69
C ALA A 189 8.72 13.88 -23.95
N ALA A 190 9.12 12.66 -24.34
CA ALA A 190 8.47 11.94 -25.44
C ALA A 190 6.98 11.71 -25.20
N SER A 191 6.57 11.44 -23.93
CA SER A 191 5.17 11.29 -23.60
C SER A 191 4.38 12.59 -23.69
N ILE A 192 5.00 13.76 -23.41
CA ILE A 192 4.39 15.07 -23.59
C ILE A 192 4.05 15.25 -25.07
N ILE A 193 5.03 15.07 -25.96
CA ILE A 193 4.86 15.24 -27.41
C ILE A 193 3.76 14.29 -27.93
N LEU A 194 3.78 13.00 -27.54
CA LEU A 194 2.80 12.04 -28.00
C LEU A 194 1.38 12.38 -27.53
N LEU A 195 1.22 12.77 -26.27
CA LEU A 195 -0.09 13.08 -25.70
C LEU A 195 -0.64 14.41 -26.23
N SER A 196 0.22 15.40 -26.45
CA SER A 196 -0.13 16.67 -27.10
C SER A 196 -0.68 16.44 -28.50
N GLN A 197 -0.01 15.62 -29.33
CA GLN A 197 -0.48 15.26 -30.66
C GLN A 197 -1.81 14.50 -30.68
N LEU A 198 -2.17 13.83 -29.58
CA LEU A 198 -3.46 13.12 -29.41
C LEU A 198 -4.55 14.02 -28.79
N GLY A 199 -4.26 15.28 -28.47
CA GLY A 199 -5.20 16.23 -27.89
C GLY A 199 -5.53 15.95 -26.39
N TYR A 200 -4.70 15.17 -25.69
CA TYR A 200 -4.89 14.89 -24.26
C TYR A 200 -4.25 15.96 -23.36
N VAL A 201 -4.86 16.14 -22.18
CA VAL A 201 -4.48 17.17 -21.22
C VAL A 201 -3.06 16.96 -20.67
N ALA A 202 -2.27 18.04 -20.63
CA ALA A 202 -0.88 18.07 -20.15
C ALA A 202 -0.63 17.52 -18.74
N ALA A 203 -1.67 17.44 -17.89
CA ALA A 203 -1.55 16.95 -16.51
C ALA A 203 -1.08 15.48 -16.42
N ILE A 204 -1.51 14.62 -17.35
CA ILE A 204 -1.13 13.19 -17.35
C ILE A 204 0.34 13.02 -17.71
N SER A 205 0.83 13.77 -18.68
CA SER A 205 2.23 13.71 -19.12
C SER A 205 3.19 14.16 -18.02
N GLY A 206 2.81 15.15 -17.21
CA GLY A 206 3.59 15.60 -16.05
C GLY A 206 3.75 14.51 -15.00
N VAL A 207 2.70 13.72 -14.71
CA VAL A 207 2.78 12.57 -13.79
C VAL A 207 3.70 11.49 -14.35
N ILE A 208 3.60 11.17 -15.64
CA ILE A 208 4.48 10.18 -16.29
C ILE A 208 5.93 10.63 -16.20
N MET A 209 6.23 11.90 -16.51
CA MET A 209 7.58 12.46 -16.41
C MET A 209 8.13 12.35 -14.98
N ALA A 210 7.34 12.72 -13.96
CA ALA A 210 7.75 12.66 -12.57
C ALA A 210 8.10 11.22 -12.13
N VAL A 211 7.24 10.26 -12.47
CA VAL A 211 7.48 8.84 -12.15
C VAL A 211 8.71 8.31 -12.87
N CYS A 212 8.87 8.59 -14.16
CA CYS A 212 10.00 8.13 -14.96
C CYS A 212 11.33 8.74 -14.49
N ALA A 213 11.37 10.03 -14.20
CA ALA A 213 12.58 10.71 -13.75
C ALA A 213 13.01 10.25 -12.36
N LEU A 214 12.08 10.16 -11.39
CA LEU A 214 12.39 9.71 -10.03
C LEU A 214 12.78 8.22 -9.98
N LYS A 215 12.08 7.37 -10.73
CA LYS A 215 12.45 5.95 -10.85
C LYS A 215 13.75 5.75 -11.59
N GLY A 216 14.02 6.50 -12.64
CA GLY A 216 15.29 6.49 -13.34
C GLY A 216 16.45 6.85 -12.41
N TYR A 217 16.28 7.91 -11.60
CA TYR A 217 17.26 8.29 -10.59
C TYR A 217 17.50 7.17 -9.59
N GLU A 218 16.44 6.57 -9.02
CA GLU A 218 16.53 5.49 -8.04
C GLU A 218 17.25 4.27 -8.60
N LEU A 219 16.94 3.88 -9.84
CA LEU A 219 17.50 2.70 -10.49
C LEU A 219 19.01 2.81 -10.72
N LEU A 220 19.50 3.94 -11.19
CA LEU A 220 20.92 4.13 -11.49
C LEU A 220 21.70 4.79 -10.35
N GLY A 221 21.02 5.55 -9.48
CA GLY A 221 21.59 6.16 -8.28
C GLY A 221 21.59 5.26 -7.05
N GLY A 222 20.82 4.14 -7.08
CA GLY A 222 20.73 3.16 -6.00
C GLY A 222 19.93 3.60 -4.79
N LYS A 223 19.78 4.90 -4.54
CA LYS A 223 19.01 5.47 -3.44
C LYS A 223 18.49 6.86 -3.80
N LEU A 224 17.23 7.10 -3.56
CA LEU A 224 16.62 8.42 -3.74
C LEU A 224 16.70 9.21 -2.44
N THR A 225 17.65 10.15 -2.36
CA THR A 225 17.79 11.04 -1.21
C THR A 225 17.07 12.39 -1.44
N LYS A 226 17.00 13.24 -0.42
CA LYS A 226 16.47 14.59 -0.57
C LYS A 226 17.22 15.38 -1.64
N LYS A 227 18.54 15.19 -1.76
CA LYS A 227 19.37 15.83 -2.80
C LYS A 227 19.00 15.28 -4.18
N GLY A 228 18.83 13.96 -4.30
CA GLY A 228 18.40 13.31 -5.55
C GLY A 228 17.03 13.77 -6.02
N ILE A 229 16.08 13.98 -5.11
CA ILE A 229 14.77 14.54 -5.45
C ILE A 229 14.90 15.95 -6.02
N ILE A 230 15.68 16.83 -5.37
CA ILE A 230 15.89 18.22 -5.86
C ILE A 230 16.54 18.21 -7.26
N ILE A 231 17.56 17.40 -7.45
CA ILE A 231 18.23 17.26 -8.75
C ILE A 231 17.23 16.77 -9.82
N SER A 232 16.44 15.74 -9.51
CA SER A 232 15.44 15.22 -10.44
C SER A 232 14.39 16.28 -10.80
N VAL A 233 13.95 17.09 -9.83
CA VAL A 233 12.98 18.18 -10.07
C VAL A 233 13.58 19.24 -11.01
N VAL A 234 14.83 19.63 -10.80
CA VAL A 234 15.50 20.60 -11.70
C VAL A 234 15.60 20.03 -13.11
N ILE A 235 16.00 18.77 -13.26
CA ILE A 235 16.06 18.09 -14.56
C ILE A 235 14.68 18.05 -15.22
N MET A 236 13.63 17.71 -14.46
CA MET A 236 12.25 17.68 -14.97
C MET A 236 11.81 19.06 -15.51
N ILE A 237 12.11 20.16 -14.80
CA ILE A 237 11.77 21.51 -15.23
C ILE A 237 12.47 21.84 -16.56
N VAL A 238 13.77 21.56 -16.65
CA VAL A 238 14.54 21.80 -17.88
C VAL A 238 14.00 20.96 -19.04
N MET A 239 13.72 19.68 -18.78
CA MET A 239 13.24 18.75 -19.82
C MET A 239 11.80 19.03 -20.25
N THR A 240 10.94 19.53 -19.35
CA THR A 240 9.60 20.02 -19.71
C THR A 240 9.72 21.19 -20.66
N TYR A 241 10.58 22.20 -20.37
CA TYR A 241 10.81 23.33 -21.24
C TYR A 241 11.32 22.89 -22.61
N VAL A 242 12.27 21.96 -22.67
CA VAL A 242 12.79 21.43 -23.95
C VAL A 242 11.70 20.67 -24.70
N GLY A 243 10.94 19.83 -24.01
CA GLY A 243 9.82 19.04 -24.58
C GLY A 243 8.76 19.94 -25.22
N ASP A 244 8.36 20.99 -24.52
CA ASP A 244 7.40 21.99 -24.98
C ASP A 244 7.90 22.70 -26.26
N ARG A 245 9.18 23.13 -26.27
CA ARG A 245 9.80 23.73 -27.44
C ARG A 245 9.84 22.81 -28.66
N VAL A 246 10.09 21.53 -28.45
CA VAL A 246 10.09 20.53 -29.53
C VAL A 246 8.67 20.28 -30.04
N ASP A 247 7.68 20.26 -29.16
CA ASP A 247 6.27 20.10 -29.54
C ASP A 247 5.80 21.26 -30.45
N TRP A 248 6.07 22.50 -30.04
CA TRP A 248 5.82 23.68 -30.88
C TRP A 248 6.55 23.62 -32.23
N ALA A 249 7.81 23.17 -32.25
CA ALA A 249 8.58 23.02 -33.47
C ALA A 249 7.94 22.01 -34.43
N ILE A 250 7.40 20.91 -33.94
CA ILE A 250 6.69 19.87 -34.70
C ILE A 250 5.38 20.45 -35.26
N MET A 251 4.62 21.19 -34.45
CA MET A 251 3.38 21.82 -34.89
C MET A 251 3.64 22.83 -36.03
N ILE A 252 4.63 23.71 -35.87
CA ILE A 252 5.02 24.70 -36.89
C ILE A 252 5.51 24.00 -38.16
N ALA A 253 6.36 22.98 -38.03
CA ALA A 253 6.87 22.23 -39.15
C ALA A 253 5.76 21.56 -39.97
N ARG A 254 4.73 21.07 -39.30
CA ARG A 254 3.57 20.43 -39.93
C ARG A 254 2.69 21.47 -40.66
N GLU A 255 2.45 22.63 -40.06
CA GLU A 255 1.62 23.69 -40.65
C GLU A 255 2.28 24.34 -41.86
N LEU A 256 3.60 24.52 -41.81
CA LEU A 256 4.38 25.16 -42.89
C LEU A 256 4.94 24.14 -43.89
N GLU A 257 4.65 22.86 -43.77
CA GLU A 257 5.20 21.75 -44.58
C GLU A 257 6.75 21.80 -44.69
N THR A 258 7.41 22.15 -43.57
CA THR A 258 8.87 22.32 -43.51
C THR A 258 9.51 21.29 -42.58
N ASP A 259 10.86 21.33 -42.47
CA ASP A 259 11.60 20.49 -41.55
C ASP A 259 11.46 20.96 -40.08
N VAL A 260 11.41 20.01 -39.15
CA VAL A 260 11.28 20.26 -37.69
C VAL A 260 12.40 21.17 -37.18
N PHE A 261 13.60 21.04 -37.73
CA PHE A 261 14.73 21.90 -37.35
C PHE A 261 14.52 23.37 -37.74
N TYR A 262 13.90 23.62 -38.88
CA TYR A 262 13.50 24.96 -39.29
C TYR A 262 12.36 25.49 -38.40
N GLY A 263 11.36 24.64 -38.08
CA GLY A 263 10.31 24.97 -37.12
C GLY A 263 10.87 25.37 -35.76
N TYR A 264 11.86 24.64 -35.22
CA TYR A 264 12.50 24.97 -33.95
C TYR A 264 13.17 26.35 -33.91
N ARG A 265 13.75 26.79 -35.03
CA ARG A 265 14.32 28.13 -35.17
C ARG A 265 13.27 29.25 -35.20
N LEU A 266 12.06 28.94 -35.66
CA LEU A 266 10.96 29.91 -35.71
C LEU A 266 10.27 30.10 -34.37
N VAL A 267 10.29 29.10 -33.46
CA VAL A 267 9.64 29.14 -32.13
C VAL A 267 9.97 30.45 -31.39
N PRO A 268 11.24 30.88 -31.21
CA PRO A 268 11.54 32.10 -30.46
C PRO A 268 11.07 33.39 -31.16
N LEU A 269 10.99 33.40 -32.47
CA LEU A 269 10.50 34.54 -33.23
C LEU A 269 8.97 34.68 -33.08
N LEU A 270 8.24 33.60 -33.18
CA LEU A 270 6.78 33.59 -33.05
C LEU A 270 6.33 33.90 -31.62
N LEU A 271 7.08 33.45 -30.62
CA LEU A 271 6.82 33.80 -29.21
C LEU A 271 7.16 35.26 -28.89
N SER A 272 8.11 35.89 -29.60
CA SER A 272 8.48 37.31 -29.39
C SER A 272 7.46 38.27 -30.00
N GLU A 273 6.69 37.83 -30.99
CA GLU A 273 5.68 38.64 -31.70
C GLU A 273 4.25 38.44 -31.15
N GLU A 274 4.08 37.77 -29.98
CA GLU A 274 2.76 37.46 -29.39
C GLU A 274 1.79 36.74 -30.36
N VAL A 275 2.32 36.01 -31.34
CA VAL A 275 1.51 35.29 -32.33
C VAL A 275 1.00 33.95 -31.78
N ILE A 276 1.60 33.48 -30.68
CA ILE A 276 1.22 32.25 -30.00
C ILE A 276 1.00 32.61 -28.53
N ASP A 277 -0.27 32.65 -28.09
CA ASP A 277 -0.71 32.72 -26.71
C ASP A 277 -0.90 31.32 -26.11
#